data_50e2d46375f431d151ef1dff733cc95b
#
_entry.id   50e2d46375f431d151ef1dff733cc95b
#
_cell.length_a   1.000
_cell.length_b   1.000
_cell.length_c   1.000
_cell.angle_alpha   90.00
_cell.angle_beta   90.00
_cell.angle_gamma   90.00
#
_symmetry.space_group_name_H-M   'P 1'
#
loop_
_entity.id
_entity.type
_entity.pdbx_description
1 polymer ?
#
loop_
_entity_poly.entity_id
_entity_poly.type
_entity_poly.pdbx_seq_one_letter_code
_entity_poly.pdbx_strand_id
1 'polypeptide(L)'
;MTTNFSDALKAGDVRALRSIPKSDLHNHALAGGHRALVSEWAGRDIAPLDRPLASMAEMHVWVESRLGSLFAGPQGRLRAFEAAFVQAKYDGVTRLEIGEDVWTVTLFDNDAEKLTRELIAIHARVAPEIEWIPQIGLSRHCPIDALTRWLKPVLELGTYQTIDLSGDELAQPIEHFRPLYRMAKAKGLRLKAHVGEWGSADDVWRAVEELELTEVQHGIAAVGSPAVMRMLAENSIRLNVCPTSNVMLGRVDCLENHPIRKLYDAGVEVTVNTDDVLVFGNGVSEEFLGLYQAGVFNAEELDLIRRAGLGGDSLTTKL
;
A
#
# COMPACT_ATOMS: atom_id res chain seq x y z
N MET A 1 19.73 -22.76 14.38
CA MET A 1 20.26 -21.56 13.70
C MET A 1 19.07 -20.81 13.14
N THR A 2 18.90 -19.56 13.47
CA THR A 2 17.84 -18.72 12.86
C THR A 2 18.25 -18.46 11.41
N THR A 3 17.45 -18.91 10.46
CA THR A 3 17.64 -18.64 9.02
C THR A 3 17.59 -17.12 8.82
N ASN A 4 18.61 -16.53 8.18
CA ASN A 4 18.57 -15.12 7.82
C ASN A 4 17.80 -14.90 6.52
N PHE A 5 17.48 -13.64 6.20
CA PHE A 5 16.65 -13.28 5.05
C PHE A 5 17.27 -13.71 3.71
N SER A 6 18.56 -13.46 3.51
CA SER A 6 19.27 -13.83 2.29
C SER A 6 19.32 -15.36 2.09
N ASP A 7 19.51 -16.13 3.15
CA ASP A 7 19.52 -17.60 3.08
C ASP A 7 18.12 -18.14 2.75
N ALA A 8 17.06 -17.56 3.31
CA ALA A 8 15.68 -17.95 3.01
C ALA A 8 15.32 -17.65 1.55
N LEU A 9 15.73 -16.51 0.99
CA LEU A 9 15.56 -16.20 -0.43
C LEU A 9 16.30 -17.19 -1.32
N LYS A 10 17.59 -17.46 -1.04
CA LYS A 10 18.42 -18.40 -1.80
C LYS A 10 17.86 -19.82 -1.78
N ALA A 11 17.22 -20.21 -0.67
CA ALA A 11 16.56 -21.52 -0.53
C ALA A 11 15.15 -21.56 -1.17
N GLY A 12 14.56 -20.44 -1.55
CA GLY A 12 13.16 -20.36 -1.99
C GLY A 12 12.16 -20.66 -0.88
N ASP A 13 12.57 -20.48 0.39
CA ASP A 13 11.77 -20.85 1.56
C ASP A 13 10.88 -19.70 2.03
N VAL A 14 9.68 -19.62 1.44
CA VAL A 14 8.64 -18.65 1.85
C VAL A 14 8.28 -18.77 3.33
N ARG A 15 8.28 -19.99 3.89
CA ARG A 15 7.93 -20.19 5.30
C ARG A 15 8.97 -19.54 6.22
N ALA A 16 10.25 -19.68 5.87
CA ALA A 16 11.32 -18.99 6.58
C ALA A 16 11.20 -17.47 6.41
N LEU A 17 10.91 -16.98 5.19
CA LEU A 17 10.70 -15.54 4.93
C LEU A 17 9.59 -14.98 5.80
N ARG A 18 8.48 -15.69 5.97
CA ARG A 18 7.35 -15.26 6.83
C ARG A 18 7.72 -15.11 8.31
N SER A 19 8.78 -15.74 8.77
CA SER A 19 9.26 -15.57 10.15
C SER A 19 10.21 -14.40 10.37
N ILE A 20 10.59 -13.69 9.30
CA ILE A 20 11.57 -12.61 9.34
C ILE A 20 10.84 -11.25 9.28
N PRO A 21 11.14 -10.32 10.20
CA PRO A 21 10.51 -9.01 10.23
C PRO A 21 10.61 -8.25 8.91
N LYS A 22 9.50 -7.67 8.46
CA LYS A 22 9.39 -6.82 7.27
C LYS A 22 8.27 -5.80 7.43
N SER A 23 8.20 -4.84 6.54
CA SER A 23 7.13 -3.84 6.51
C SER A 23 6.18 -4.10 5.35
N ASP A 24 4.95 -3.60 5.48
CA ASP A 24 4.02 -3.36 4.39
C ASP A 24 3.49 -1.93 4.53
N LEU A 25 3.92 -1.04 3.65
CA LEU A 25 3.66 0.39 3.70
C LEU A 25 2.67 0.85 2.61
N HIS A 26 2.14 -0.14 1.88
CA HIS A 26 1.15 0.04 0.84
C HIS A 26 0.20 -1.16 0.82
N ASN A 27 -0.87 -1.05 1.59
CA ASN A 27 -1.88 -2.09 1.76
C ASN A 27 -3.26 -1.44 1.86
N HIS A 28 -4.28 -2.08 1.32
CA HIS A 28 -5.67 -1.65 1.39
C HIS A 28 -6.47 -2.56 2.30
N ALA A 29 -7.05 -2.00 3.37
CA ALA A 29 -7.82 -2.79 4.35
C ALA A 29 -8.90 -3.66 3.71
N LEU A 30 -9.57 -3.17 2.67
CA LEU A 30 -10.68 -3.88 2.02
C LEU A 30 -10.24 -5.19 1.39
N ALA A 31 -9.08 -5.24 0.74
CA ALA A 31 -8.62 -6.40 0.00
C ALA A 31 -7.22 -6.90 0.41
N GLY A 32 -6.61 -6.32 1.44
CA GLY A 32 -5.33 -6.75 2.02
C GLY A 32 -5.43 -7.97 2.96
N GLY A 33 -6.58 -8.62 3.05
CA GLY A 33 -6.88 -9.61 4.06
C GLY A 33 -6.31 -11.02 3.83
N HIS A 34 -6.30 -11.83 4.88
CA HIS A 34 -5.86 -13.22 4.84
C HIS A 34 -6.87 -14.11 4.11
N ARG A 35 -6.48 -14.65 2.94
CA ARG A 35 -7.37 -15.37 2.04
C ARG A 35 -8.11 -16.54 2.69
N ALA A 36 -7.43 -17.39 3.47
CA ALA A 36 -8.07 -18.54 4.08
C ALA A 36 -9.18 -18.11 5.06
N LEU A 37 -8.94 -17.08 5.86
CA LEU A 37 -9.92 -16.52 6.80
C LEU A 37 -11.12 -15.91 6.05
N VAL A 38 -10.86 -15.15 5.00
CA VAL A 38 -11.92 -14.51 4.21
C VAL A 38 -12.74 -15.55 3.46
N SER A 39 -12.10 -16.61 2.93
CA SER A 39 -12.79 -17.74 2.28
C SER A 39 -13.69 -18.51 3.26
N GLU A 40 -13.22 -18.72 4.50
CA GLU A 40 -14.03 -19.31 5.57
C GLU A 40 -15.28 -18.47 5.86
N TRP A 41 -15.14 -17.16 6.03
CA TRP A 41 -16.29 -16.25 6.25
C TRP A 41 -17.24 -16.20 5.07
N ALA A 42 -16.73 -16.32 3.86
CA ALA A 42 -17.52 -16.33 2.64
C ALA A 42 -18.25 -17.66 2.39
N GLY A 43 -17.83 -18.75 3.06
CA GLY A 43 -18.31 -20.11 2.77
C GLY A 43 -17.93 -20.62 1.37
N ARG A 44 -16.94 -19.98 0.73
CA ARG A 44 -16.42 -20.32 -0.61
C ARG A 44 -14.99 -19.84 -0.79
N ASP A 45 -14.26 -20.43 -1.72
CA ASP A 45 -12.91 -19.95 -2.03
C ASP A 45 -12.93 -18.55 -2.68
N ILE A 46 -12.10 -17.66 -2.17
CA ILE A 46 -11.81 -16.35 -2.76
C ILE A 46 -10.50 -16.48 -3.54
N ALA A 47 -10.57 -17.07 -4.73
CA ALA A 47 -9.42 -17.20 -5.60
C ALA A 47 -8.95 -15.81 -6.08
N PRO A 48 -7.63 -15.52 -6.02
CA PRO A 48 -7.09 -14.29 -6.58
C PRO A 48 -7.23 -14.27 -8.11
N LEU A 49 -6.79 -13.19 -8.74
CA LEU A 49 -6.73 -13.11 -10.19
C LEU A 49 -5.84 -14.21 -10.77
N ASP A 50 -6.26 -14.81 -11.87
CA ASP A 50 -5.53 -15.82 -12.63
C ASP A 50 -4.93 -15.27 -13.94
N ARG A 51 -5.23 -14.01 -14.27
CA ARG A 51 -4.72 -13.29 -15.44
C ARG A 51 -4.65 -11.78 -15.17
N PRO A 52 -3.78 -11.06 -15.87
CA PRO A 52 -3.77 -9.60 -15.81
C PRO A 52 -5.10 -8.97 -16.23
N LEU A 53 -5.43 -7.85 -15.60
CA LEU A 53 -6.60 -7.03 -15.90
C LEU A 53 -6.26 -5.94 -16.93
N ALA A 54 -7.26 -5.53 -17.71
CA ALA A 54 -7.10 -4.48 -18.70
C ALA A 54 -7.41 -3.07 -18.17
N SER A 55 -8.09 -2.96 -17.03
CA SER A 55 -8.53 -1.67 -16.47
C SER A 55 -8.86 -1.73 -14.98
N MET A 56 -8.86 -0.57 -14.32
CA MET A 56 -9.39 -0.41 -12.96
C MET A 56 -10.88 -0.78 -12.86
N ALA A 57 -11.64 -0.59 -13.93
CA ALA A 57 -13.05 -1.00 -13.96
C ALA A 57 -13.21 -2.52 -13.79
N GLU A 58 -12.36 -3.33 -14.43
CA GLU A 58 -12.34 -4.80 -14.22
C GLU A 58 -11.99 -5.15 -12.77
N MET A 59 -11.05 -4.45 -12.16
CA MET A 59 -10.71 -4.64 -10.75
C MET A 59 -11.90 -4.34 -9.83
N HIS A 60 -12.60 -3.23 -10.05
CA HIS A 60 -13.80 -2.90 -9.28
C HIS A 60 -14.88 -3.97 -9.42
N VAL A 61 -15.10 -4.50 -10.64
CA VAL A 61 -16.04 -5.61 -10.87
C VAL A 61 -15.61 -6.87 -10.10
N TRP A 62 -14.31 -7.19 -10.11
CA TRP A 62 -13.80 -8.32 -9.35
C TRP A 62 -14.06 -8.14 -7.84
N VAL A 63 -13.66 -7.00 -7.28
CA VAL A 63 -13.82 -6.68 -5.85
C VAL A 63 -15.31 -6.74 -5.47
N GLU A 64 -16.20 -6.08 -6.21
CA GLU A 64 -17.62 -6.07 -5.91
C GLU A 64 -18.24 -7.47 -5.97
N SER A 65 -17.90 -8.25 -7.00
CA SER A 65 -18.45 -9.60 -7.19
C SER A 65 -17.95 -10.62 -6.15
N ARG A 66 -16.74 -10.45 -5.66
CA ARG A 66 -16.08 -11.40 -4.74
C ARG A 66 -16.19 -11.00 -3.28
N LEU A 67 -16.08 -9.71 -2.98
CA LEU A 67 -15.95 -9.17 -1.63
C LEU A 67 -17.10 -8.23 -1.24
N GLY A 68 -17.81 -7.62 -2.20
CA GLY A 68 -18.77 -6.56 -1.96
C GLY A 68 -19.81 -6.89 -0.89
N SER A 69 -20.51 -8.03 -1.00
CA SER A 69 -21.49 -8.45 0.00
C SER A 69 -20.88 -8.84 1.35
N LEU A 70 -19.64 -9.36 1.34
CA LEU A 70 -18.95 -9.81 2.55
C LEU A 70 -18.49 -8.65 3.42
N PHE A 71 -18.03 -7.58 2.76
CA PHE A 71 -17.45 -6.39 3.41
C PHE A 71 -18.37 -5.17 3.38
N ALA A 72 -19.66 -5.38 3.06
CA ALA A 72 -20.66 -4.33 3.11
C ALA A 72 -20.97 -3.88 4.55
N GLY A 73 -21.30 -2.58 4.69
CA GLY A 73 -21.69 -1.97 5.95
C GLY A 73 -20.58 -1.92 7.01
N PRO A 74 -20.88 -1.41 8.20
CA PRO A 74 -19.85 -1.16 9.21
C PRO A 74 -19.15 -2.44 9.69
N GLN A 75 -19.90 -3.51 9.95
CA GLN A 75 -19.30 -4.77 10.40
C GLN A 75 -18.48 -5.45 9.30
N GLY A 76 -18.89 -5.33 8.04
CA GLY A 76 -18.10 -5.84 6.91
C GLY A 76 -16.76 -5.12 6.79
N ARG A 77 -16.73 -3.79 6.90
CA ARG A 77 -15.50 -2.99 6.91
C ARG A 77 -14.56 -3.38 8.06
N LEU A 78 -15.08 -3.55 9.26
CA LEU A 78 -14.30 -3.99 10.42
C LEU A 78 -13.70 -5.39 10.22
N ARG A 79 -14.45 -6.31 9.61
CA ARG A 79 -13.94 -7.65 9.25
C ARG A 79 -12.81 -7.58 8.22
N ALA A 80 -12.94 -6.73 7.19
CA ALA A 80 -11.88 -6.53 6.20
C ALA A 80 -10.59 -6.04 6.89
N PHE A 81 -10.71 -5.04 7.75
CA PHE A 81 -9.60 -4.48 8.52
C PHE A 81 -8.95 -5.52 9.45
N GLU A 82 -9.77 -6.35 10.13
CA GLU A 82 -9.28 -7.48 10.92
C GLU A 82 -8.49 -8.49 10.08
N ALA A 83 -9.04 -8.86 8.92
CA ALA A 83 -8.39 -9.82 8.03
C ALA A 83 -7.04 -9.33 7.50
N ALA A 84 -6.87 -8.02 7.31
CA ALA A 84 -5.60 -7.42 6.91
C ALA A 84 -4.54 -7.54 8.02
N PHE A 85 -4.89 -7.34 9.30
CA PHE A 85 -3.96 -7.60 10.40
C PHE A 85 -3.61 -9.07 10.55
N VAL A 86 -4.58 -9.99 10.31
CA VAL A 86 -4.30 -11.44 10.31
C VAL A 86 -3.31 -11.79 9.19
N GLN A 87 -3.46 -11.19 8.00
CA GLN A 87 -2.52 -11.38 6.90
C GLN A 87 -1.12 -10.85 7.24
N ALA A 88 -1.03 -9.64 7.76
CA ALA A 88 0.24 -9.04 8.15
C ALA A 88 0.99 -9.91 9.17
N LYS A 89 0.29 -10.38 10.21
CA LYS A 89 0.83 -11.30 11.22
C LYS A 89 1.26 -12.64 10.62
N TYR A 90 0.44 -13.24 9.76
CA TYR A 90 0.76 -14.49 9.06
C TYR A 90 2.03 -14.37 8.22
N ASP A 91 2.25 -13.22 7.62
CA ASP A 91 3.40 -12.97 6.74
C ASP A 91 4.64 -12.39 7.47
N GLY A 92 4.60 -12.24 8.79
CA GLY A 92 5.71 -11.70 9.58
C GLY A 92 5.97 -10.21 9.34
N VAL A 93 4.94 -9.48 8.94
CA VAL A 93 4.97 -8.02 8.90
C VAL A 93 4.97 -7.49 10.34
N THR A 94 5.98 -6.70 10.69
CA THR A 94 6.09 -6.08 12.01
C THR A 94 5.85 -4.57 11.99
N ARG A 95 5.78 -3.97 10.79
CA ARG A 95 5.45 -2.57 10.55
C ARG A 95 4.46 -2.49 9.41
N LEU A 96 3.21 -2.11 9.72
CA LEU A 96 2.10 -2.07 8.78
C LEU A 96 1.53 -0.66 8.69
N GLU A 97 1.46 -0.11 7.49
CA GLU A 97 0.73 1.11 7.23
C GLU A 97 -0.56 0.80 6.50
N ILE A 98 -1.67 0.99 7.19
CA ILE A 98 -3.01 0.63 6.71
C ILE A 98 -4.06 1.52 7.35
N GLY A 99 -5.15 1.74 6.65
CA GLY A 99 -6.29 2.50 7.14
C GLY A 99 -7.55 2.31 6.32
N GLU A 100 -8.54 3.09 6.63
CA GLU A 100 -9.83 3.14 5.94
C GLU A 100 -9.96 4.44 5.15
N ASP A 101 -10.73 4.40 4.07
CA ASP A 101 -11.14 5.60 3.38
C ASP A 101 -12.00 6.49 4.29
N VAL A 102 -11.78 7.79 4.23
CA VAL A 102 -12.49 8.75 5.07
C VAL A 102 -14.02 8.70 4.93
N TRP A 103 -14.53 8.30 3.76
CA TRP A 103 -15.97 8.14 3.54
C TRP A 103 -16.59 7.02 4.40
N THR A 104 -15.77 6.09 4.90
CA THR A 104 -16.22 5.00 5.79
C THR A 104 -16.87 5.53 7.08
N VAL A 105 -16.56 6.75 7.50
CA VAL A 105 -17.24 7.40 8.64
C VAL A 105 -18.77 7.47 8.46
N THR A 106 -19.24 7.51 7.21
CA THR A 106 -20.69 7.53 6.91
C THR A 106 -21.40 6.24 7.33
N LEU A 107 -20.68 5.12 7.41
CA LEU A 107 -21.19 3.85 7.88
C LEU A 107 -21.27 3.78 9.43
N PHE A 108 -20.63 4.74 10.11
CA PHE A 108 -20.55 4.86 11.56
C PHE A 108 -21.28 6.12 12.06
N ASP A 109 -22.44 6.44 11.48
CA ASP A 109 -23.26 7.59 11.85
C ASP A 109 -22.56 8.96 11.67
N ASN A 110 -21.58 9.04 10.80
CA ASN A 110 -20.63 10.16 10.63
C ASN A 110 -19.81 10.48 11.90
N ASP A 111 -19.63 9.49 12.77
CA ASP A 111 -18.84 9.59 13.98
C ASP A 111 -17.41 9.03 13.73
N ALA A 112 -16.47 9.94 13.52
CA ALA A 112 -15.07 9.60 13.28
C ALA A 112 -14.40 8.94 14.51
N GLU A 113 -14.79 9.34 15.72
CA GLU A 113 -14.26 8.76 16.95
C GLU A 113 -14.71 7.30 17.12
N LYS A 114 -16.00 7.02 16.81
CA LYS A 114 -16.55 5.66 16.83
C LYS A 114 -15.78 4.74 15.88
N LEU A 115 -15.61 5.13 14.61
CA LEU A 115 -14.82 4.35 13.65
C LEU A 115 -13.39 4.13 14.16
N THR A 116 -12.70 5.19 14.54
CA THR A 116 -11.30 5.11 14.97
C THR A 116 -11.10 4.22 16.18
N ARG A 117 -12.01 4.27 17.16
CA ARG A 117 -11.99 3.41 18.35
C ARG A 117 -12.15 1.93 18.00
N GLU A 118 -13.02 1.59 17.03
CA GLU A 118 -13.18 0.21 16.57
C GLU A 118 -11.90 -0.30 15.88
N LEU A 119 -11.25 0.53 15.03
CA LEU A 119 -10.00 0.15 14.38
C LEU A 119 -8.88 -0.09 15.40
N ILE A 120 -8.75 0.79 16.41
CA ILE A 120 -7.79 0.63 17.51
C ILE A 120 -8.07 -0.67 18.29
N ALA A 121 -9.33 -0.98 18.58
CA ALA A 121 -9.72 -2.19 19.29
C ALA A 121 -9.38 -3.46 18.50
N ILE A 122 -9.54 -3.45 17.17
CA ILE A 122 -9.16 -4.56 16.30
C ILE A 122 -7.63 -4.77 16.35
N HIS A 123 -6.83 -3.71 16.15
CA HIS A 123 -5.37 -3.81 16.24
C HIS A 123 -4.93 -4.38 17.58
N ALA A 124 -5.42 -3.82 18.70
CA ALA A 124 -5.07 -4.26 20.04
C ALA A 124 -5.44 -5.73 20.33
N ARG A 125 -6.49 -6.25 19.69
CA ARG A 125 -6.97 -7.62 19.86
C ARG A 125 -6.25 -8.62 18.96
N VAL A 126 -5.97 -8.25 17.70
CA VAL A 126 -5.54 -9.18 16.65
C VAL A 126 -4.03 -9.22 16.50
N ALA A 127 -3.39 -8.07 16.52
CA ALA A 127 -1.97 -7.94 16.21
C ALA A 127 -1.27 -6.82 17.02
N PRO A 128 -1.36 -6.85 18.37
CA PRO A 128 -0.79 -5.79 19.22
C PRO A 128 0.74 -5.68 19.11
N GLU A 129 1.38 -6.71 18.59
CA GLU A 129 2.83 -6.77 18.35
C GLU A 129 3.29 -6.04 17.07
N ILE A 130 2.36 -5.73 16.16
CA ILE A 130 2.66 -5.01 14.92
C ILE A 130 2.69 -3.51 15.19
N GLU A 131 3.74 -2.82 14.79
CA GLU A 131 3.74 -1.36 14.69
C GLU A 131 2.74 -0.95 13.62
N TRP A 132 1.52 -0.60 14.05
CA TRP A 132 0.53 -0.05 13.15
C TRP A 132 0.74 1.45 12.96
N ILE A 133 0.81 1.87 11.70
CA ILE A 133 0.84 3.27 11.28
C ILE A 133 -0.56 3.61 10.74
N PRO A 134 -1.42 4.27 11.54
CA PRO A 134 -2.77 4.61 11.12
C PRO A 134 -2.77 5.56 9.92
N GLN A 135 -3.35 5.10 8.81
CA GLN A 135 -3.52 5.86 7.59
C GLN A 135 -4.98 6.29 7.41
N ILE A 136 -5.21 7.49 6.87
CA ILE A 136 -6.52 7.88 6.36
C ILE A 136 -6.49 7.92 4.84
N GLY A 137 -7.41 7.18 4.20
CA GLY A 137 -7.57 7.14 2.76
C GLY A 137 -8.49 8.24 2.25
N LEU A 138 -8.19 8.77 1.08
CA LEU A 138 -9.06 9.60 0.27
C LEU A 138 -9.34 8.89 -1.05
N SER A 139 -10.61 8.73 -1.42
CA SER A 139 -10.97 8.17 -2.72
C SER A 139 -10.99 9.28 -3.78
N ARG A 140 -10.25 9.09 -4.87
CA ARG A 140 -10.15 10.05 -5.98
C ARG A 140 -11.47 10.24 -6.75
N HIS A 141 -12.45 9.35 -6.54
CA HIS A 141 -13.79 9.47 -7.10
C HIS A 141 -14.71 10.41 -6.33
N CYS A 142 -14.41 10.68 -5.05
CA CYS A 142 -15.28 11.46 -4.20
C CYS A 142 -15.18 12.95 -4.49
N PRO A 143 -16.31 13.71 -4.42
CA PRO A 143 -16.29 15.18 -4.49
C PRO A 143 -15.45 15.78 -3.35
N ILE A 144 -14.68 16.83 -3.66
CA ILE A 144 -13.75 17.47 -2.72
C ILE A 144 -14.46 18.05 -1.47
N ASP A 145 -15.65 18.59 -1.62
CA ASP A 145 -16.45 19.11 -0.51
C ASP A 145 -16.94 17.99 0.43
N ALA A 146 -17.28 16.80 -0.11
CA ALA A 146 -17.62 15.64 0.69
C ALA A 146 -16.38 15.14 1.46
N LEU A 147 -15.24 14.97 0.77
CA LEU A 147 -13.97 14.60 1.41
C LEU A 147 -13.59 15.61 2.51
N THR A 148 -13.72 16.91 2.24
CA THR A 148 -13.41 17.95 3.23
C THR A 148 -14.27 17.81 4.49
N ARG A 149 -15.57 17.55 4.31
CA ARG A 149 -16.52 17.40 5.41
C ARG A 149 -16.20 16.19 6.30
N TRP A 150 -15.82 15.07 5.69
CA TRP A 150 -15.46 13.84 6.42
C TRP A 150 -14.06 13.90 7.03
N LEU A 151 -13.10 14.51 6.34
CA LEU A 151 -11.70 14.55 6.77
C LEU A 151 -11.50 15.44 8.02
N LYS A 152 -12.18 16.58 8.09
CA LYS A 152 -12.00 17.52 9.22
C LYS A 152 -12.11 16.88 10.60
N PRO A 153 -13.22 16.19 10.96
CA PRO A 153 -13.34 15.57 12.28
C PRO A 153 -12.31 14.45 12.50
N VAL A 154 -11.91 13.71 11.46
CA VAL A 154 -10.88 12.67 11.54
C VAL A 154 -9.52 13.26 11.91
N LEU A 155 -9.13 14.36 11.29
CA LEU A 155 -7.87 15.06 11.59
C LEU A 155 -7.81 15.63 13.01
N GLU A 156 -8.95 16.01 13.59
CA GLU A 156 -8.99 16.53 14.98
C GLU A 156 -8.73 15.45 16.03
N LEU A 157 -8.88 14.16 15.70
CA LEU A 157 -8.61 13.08 16.63
C LEU A 157 -7.12 12.92 16.95
N GLY A 158 -6.22 13.38 16.08
CA GLY A 158 -4.75 13.26 16.27
C GLY A 158 -4.21 11.83 16.28
N THR A 159 -5.01 10.84 15.86
CA THR A 159 -4.63 9.43 15.84
C THR A 159 -3.87 9.04 14.57
N TYR A 160 -4.26 9.62 13.44
CA TYR A 160 -3.72 9.26 12.13
C TYR A 160 -2.35 9.89 11.90
N GLN A 161 -1.47 9.12 11.26
CA GLN A 161 -0.09 9.52 11.00
C GLN A 161 0.18 9.81 9.52
N THR A 162 -0.66 9.27 8.64
CA THR A 162 -0.49 9.42 7.19
C THR A 162 -1.82 9.64 6.50
N ILE A 163 -1.75 10.30 5.33
CA ILE A 163 -2.87 10.45 4.40
C ILE A 163 -2.47 9.90 3.04
N ASP A 164 -3.37 9.21 2.37
CA ASP A 164 -3.17 8.63 1.05
C ASP A 164 -4.38 8.91 0.15
N LEU A 165 -4.12 9.21 -1.12
CA LEU A 165 -5.14 9.38 -2.16
C LEU A 165 -5.11 8.16 -3.09
N SER A 166 -6.20 7.38 -3.13
CA SER A 166 -6.30 6.14 -3.90
C SER A 166 -7.49 6.13 -4.86
N GLY A 167 -7.67 5.02 -5.56
CA GLY A 167 -8.71 4.81 -6.56
C GLY A 167 -8.22 5.13 -7.97
N ASP A 168 -9.15 5.40 -8.91
CA ASP A 168 -8.77 5.68 -10.29
C ASP A 168 -7.92 6.95 -10.39
N GLU A 169 -6.65 6.78 -10.72
CA GLU A 169 -5.66 7.86 -10.82
C GLU A 169 -6.09 8.98 -11.79
N LEU A 170 -6.94 8.66 -12.76
CA LEU A 170 -7.37 9.59 -13.80
C LEU A 170 -8.75 10.22 -13.54
N ALA A 171 -9.42 9.87 -12.42
CA ALA A 171 -10.78 10.32 -12.14
C ALA A 171 -10.91 11.84 -11.95
N GLN A 172 -9.93 12.47 -11.30
CA GLN A 172 -9.92 13.91 -11.06
C GLN A 172 -8.49 14.47 -11.12
N PRO A 173 -8.31 15.76 -11.52
CA PRO A 173 -7.02 16.44 -11.47
C PRO A 173 -6.44 16.46 -10.05
N ILE A 174 -5.15 16.20 -9.92
CA ILE A 174 -4.45 16.08 -8.63
C ILE A 174 -4.52 17.39 -7.82
N GLU A 175 -4.52 18.52 -8.49
CA GLU A 175 -4.56 19.87 -7.91
C GLU A 175 -5.81 20.13 -7.07
N HIS A 176 -6.92 19.43 -7.35
CA HIS A 176 -8.16 19.53 -6.58
C HIS A 176 -7.98 19.10 -5.12
N PHE A 177 -7.04 18.18 -4.86
CA PHE A 177 -6.79 17.63 -3.53
C PHE A 177 -5.84 18.47 -2.68
N ARG A 178 -5.18 19.50 -3.24
CA ARG A 178 -4.26 20.38 -2.51
C ARG A 178 -4.83 20.95 -1.20
N PRO A 179 -6.08 21.42 -1.11
CA PRO A 179 -6.63 21.92 0.15
C PRO A 179 -6.68 20.86 1.25
N LEU A 180 -7.00 19.59 0.89
CA LEU A 180 -7.07 18.45 1.83
C LEU A 180 -5.67 18.09 2.35
N TYR A 181 -4.67 18.05 1.46
CA TYR A 181 -3.29 17.77 1.82
C TYR A 181 -2.67 18.87 2.70
N ARG A 182 -3.00 20.15 2.45
CA ARG A 182 -2.61 21.24 3.35
C ARG A 182 -3.20 21.10 4.75
N MET A 183 -4.44 20.65 4.86
CA MET A 183 -5.07 20.35 6.16
C MET A 183 -4.34 19.20 6.88
N ALA A 184 -4.03 18.12 6.18
CA ALA A 184 -3.30 16.98 6.72
C ALA A 184 -1.88 17.38 7.14
N LYS A 185 -1.17 18.16 6.31
CA LYS A 185 0.17 18.69 6.61
C LYS A 185 0.16 19.56 7.87
N ALA A 186 -0.85 20.44 8.02
CA ALA A 186 -1.00 21.27 9.20
C ALA A 186 -1.21 20.48 10.51
N LYS A 187 -1.65 19.23 10.40
CA LYS A 187 -1.79 18.29 11.52
C LYS A 187 -0.57 17.35 11.66
N GLY A 188 0.46 17.53 10.85
CA GLY A 188 1.72 16.78 10.92
C GLY A 188 1.69 15.38 10.27
N LEU A 189 0.69 15.08 9.45
CA LEU A 189 0.62 13.81 8.74
C LEU A 189 1.70 13.75 7.64
N ARG A 190 2.25 12.55 7.41
CA ARG A 190 3.03 12.24 6.21
C ARG A 190 2.07 12.15 5.01
N LEU A 191 2.50 12.67 3.86
CA LEU A 191 1.67 12.87 2.70
C LEU A 191 2.02 11.85 1.61
N LYS A 192 1.06 11.00 1.24
CA LYS A 192 1.18 9.97 0.21
C LYS A 192 0.06 10.08 -0.81
N ALA A 193 0.27 9.58 -2.01
CA ALA A 193 -0.76 9.41 -3.02
C ALA A 193 -0.39 8.31 -4.00
N HIS A 194 -1.39 7.61 -4.53
CA HIS A 194 -1.27 6.74 -5.69
C HIS A 194 -1.10 7.61 -6.92
N VAL A 195 0.06 7.50 -7.55
CA VAL A 195 0.36 8.19 -8.80
C VAL A 195 1.48 7.48 -9.57
N GLY A 196 1.40 7.54 -10.90
CA GLY A 196 2.36 6.88 -11.78
C GLY A 196 2.20 5.36 -11.81
N GLU A 197 1.04 4.87 -11.50
CA GLU A 197 0.58 3.51 -11.80
C GLU A 197 -0.09 3.48 -13.18
N TRP A 198 -1.11 4.33 -13.38
CA TRP A 198 -1.86 4.49 -14.62
C TRP A 198 -1.43 5.73 -15.39
N GLY A 199 -0.93 6.75 -14.71
CA GLY A 199 -0.46 8.00 -15.24
C GLY A 199 0.97 7.93 -15.78
N SER A 200 1.56 9.09 -15.98
CA SER A 200 2.88 9.31 -16.55
C SER A 200 3.92 9.75 -15.51
N ALA A 201 5.19 9.86 -15.93
CA ALA A 201 6.24 10.44 -15.10
C ALA A 201 5.94 11.92 -14.75
N ASP A 202 5.32 12.68 -15.65
CA ASP A 202 4.93 14.07 -15.41
C ASP A 202 3.82 14.15 -14.35
N ASP A 203 2.91 13.16 -14.28
CA ASP A 203 1.90 13.09 -13.23
C ASP A 203 2.52 12.81 -11.87
N VAL A 204 3.57 11.96 -11.80
CA VAL A 204 4.35 11.77 -10.57
C VAL A 204 4.99 13.07 -10.10
N TRP A 205 5.69 13.78 -11.01
CA TRP A 205 6.29 15.08 -10.71
C TRP A 205 5.25 16.07 -10.16
N ARG A 206 4.15 16.22 -10.92
CA ARG A 206 3.07 17.13 -10.56
C ARG A 206 2.45 16.81 -9.20
N ALA A 207 2.18 15.54 -8.92
CA ALA A 207 1.62 15.14 -7.64
C ALA A 207 2.55 15.44 -6.46
N VAL A 208 3.85 15.19 -6.62
CA VAL A 208 4.85 15.51 -5.59
C VAL A 208 4.86 17.00 -5.30
N GLU A 209 4.85 17.85 -6.33
CA GLU A 209 4.86 19.30 -6.16
C GLU A 209 3.53 19.85 -5.60
N GLU A 210 2.39 19.42 -6.16
CA GLU A 210 1.08 19.94 -5.83
C GLU A 210 0.58 19.56 -4.44
N LEU A 211 0.89 18.32 -4.03
CA LEU A 211 0.46 17.78 -2.74
C LEU A 211 1.58 17.77 -1.71
N GLU A 212 2.79 18.20 -2.07
CA GLU A 212 3.98 18.19 -1.20
C GLU A 212 4.25 16.79 -0.63
N LEU A 213 4.18 15.76 -1.50
CA LEU A 213 4.28 14.37 -1.08
C LEU A 213 5.67 14.05 -0.50
N THR A 214 5.68 13.25 0.53
CA THR A 214 6.89 12.64 1.11
C THR A 214 7.10 11.20 0.64
N GLU A 215 6.03 10.57 0.16
CA GLU A 215 6.02 9.22 -0.36
C GLU A 215 5.03 9.11 -1.53
N VAL A 216 5.28 8.18 -2.44
CA VAL A 216 4.39 7.87 -3.56
C VAL A 216 4.05 6.38 -3.53
N GLN A 217 2.76 6.08 -3.62
CA GLN A 217 2.30 4.71 -3.84
C GLN A 217 2.49 4.35 -5.32
N HIS A 218 3.10 3.20 -5.60
CA HIS A 218 3.60 2.73 -6.89
C HIS A 218 4.72 3.60 -7.47
N GLY A 219 4.40 4.69 -8.16
CA GLY A 219 5.35 5.63 -8.77
C GLY A 219 6.16 5.07 -9.93
N ILE A 220 5.80 3.91 -10.48
CA ILE A 220 6.61 3.17 -11.46
C ILE A 220 6.78 3.89 -12.78
N ALA A 221 5.84 4.77 -13.17
CA ALA A 221 5.96 5.58 -14.39
C ALA A 221 7.11 6.58 -14.34
N ALA A 222 7.66 6.89 -13.15
CA ALA A 222 8.82 7.77 -13.01
C ALA A 222 10.03 7.29 -13.83
N VAL A 223 10.15 5.98 -14.10
CA VAL A 223 11.21 5.40 -14.95
C VAL A 223 11.24 5.98 -16.37
N GLY A 224 10.12 6.55 -16.83
CA GLY A 224 10.01 7.22 -18.14
C GLY A 224 10.75 8.55 -18.25
N SER A 225 11.21 9.12 -17.11
CA SER A 225 11.89 10.43 -17.09
C SER A 225 13.10 10.44 -16.15
N PRO A 226 14.34 10.53 -16.67
CA PRO A 226 15.53 10.69 -15.83
C PRO A 226 15.48 11.91 -14.90
N ALA A 227 14.77 12.97 -15.31
CA ALA A 227 14.59 14.16 -14.47
C ALA A 227 13.69 13.88 -13.27
N VAL A 228 12.59 13.11 -13.46
CA VAL A 228 11.69 12.71 -12.38
C VAL A 228 12.39 11.76 -11.41
N MET A 229 13.09 10.74 -11.91
CA MET A 229 13.87 9.85 -11.03
C MET A 229 14.89 10.62 -10.18
N ARG A 230 15.59 11.58 -10.79
CA ARG A 230 16.54 12.43 -10.06
C ARG A 230 15.85 13.27 -8.99
N MET A 231 14.74 13.91 -9.32
CA MET A 231 13.95 14.70 -8.37
C MET A 231 13.51 13.86 -7.16
N LEU A 232 13.01 12.63 -7.41
CA LEU A 232 12.62 11.71 -6.34
C LEU A 232 13.82 11.36 -5.44
N ALA A 233 14.97 11.03 -6.03
CA ALA A 233 16.18 10.68 -5.30
C ALA A 233 16.73 11.86 -4.49
N GLU A 234 16.88 13.04 -5.09
CA GLU A 234 17.43 14.25 -4.45
C GLU A 234 16.55 14.76 -3.30
N ASN A 235 15.22 14.58 -3.39
CA ASN A 235 14.30 14.98 -2.34
C ASN A 235 13.93 13.85 -1.37
N SER A 236 14.59 12.68 -1.47
CA SER A 236 14.32 11.51 -0.63
C SER A 236 12.83 11.10 -0.62
N ILE A 237 12.16 11.21 -1.77
CA ILE A 237 10.78 10.76 -1.95
C ILE A 237 10.79 9.25 -2.16
N ARG A 238 10.22 8.53 -1.21
CA ARG A 238 10.13 7.07 -1.27
C ARG A 238 8.99 6.58 -2.15
N LEU A 239 9.23 5.53 -2.92
CA LEU A 239 8.20 4.82 -3.68
C LEU A 239 7.83 3.51 -2.97
N ASN A 240 6.57 3.34 -2.62
CA ASN A 240 6.04 2.10 -2.05
C ASN A 240 5.49 1.23 -3.18
N VAL A 241 6.33 0.38 -3.74
CA VAL A 241 6.08 -0.39 -4.97
C VAL A 241 5.41 -1.72 -4.65
N CYS A 242 4.45 -2.14 -5.49
CA CYS A 242 3.73 -3.40 -5.38
C CYS A 242 3.93 -4.22 -6.67
N PRO A 243 4.99 -5.04 -6.75
CA PRO A 243 5.41 -5.65 -8.01
C PRO A 243 4.37 -6.53 -8.67
N THR A 244 3.74 -7.44 -7.93
CA THR A 244 2.70 -8.33 -8.49
C THR A 244 1.46 -7.56 -8.92
N SER A 245 1.03 -6.56 -8.14
CA SER A 245 -0.07 -5.67 -8.53
C SER A 245 0.21 -5.01 -9.88
N ASN A 246 1.40 -4.44 -10.08
CA ASN A 246 1.76 -3.78 -11.32
C ASN A 246 1.75 -4.72 -12.54
N VAL A 247 2.12 -5.99 -12.36
CA VAL A 247 2.01 -7.01 -13.40
C VAL A 247 0.55 -7.39 -13.63
N MET A 248 -0.21 -7.65 -12.57
CA MET A 248 -1.60 -8.11 -12.65
C MET A 248 -2.57 -7.02 -13.13
N LEU A 249 -2.21 -5.76 -12.99
CA LEU A 249 -2.93 -4.63 -13.59
C LEU A 249 -2.43 -4.30 -15.02
N GLY A 250 -1.53 -5.10 -15.57
CA GLY A 250 -1.01 -4.92 -16.93
C GLY A 250 -0.17 -3.66 -17.10
N ARG A 251 0.38 -3.11 -16.02
CA ARG A 251 1.29 -1.94 -16.06
C ARG A 251 2.71 -2.36 -16.40
N VAL A 252 3.06 -3.60 -16.08
CA VAL A 252 4.33 -4.24 -16.37
C VAL A 252 4.01 -5.60 -16.98
N ASP A 253 4.77 -6.02 -17.97
CA ASP A 253 4.55 -7.31 -18.67
C ASP A 253 4.92 -8.53 -17.83
N CYS A 254 6.02 -8.44 -17.07
CA CYS A 254 6.49 -9.50 -16.17
C CYS A 254 7.44 -8.93 -15.10
N LEU A 255 7.71 -9.70 -14.05
CA LEU A 255 8.58 -9.26 -12.95
C LEU A 255 10.02 -9.00 -13.41
N GLU A 256 10.54 -9.78 -14.37
CA GLU A 256 11.90 -9.64 -14.91
C GLU A 256 12.16 -8.26 -15.50
N ASN A 257 11.12 -7.61 -16.03
CA ASN A 257 11.19 -6.27 -16.63
C ASN A 257 10.70 -5.17 -15.70
N HIS A 258 10.46 -5.48 -14.42
CA HIS A 258 9.84 -4.53 -13.50
C HIS A 258 10.71 -3.27 -13.31
N PRO A 259 10.13 -2.07 -13.46
CA PRO A 259 10.88 -0.79 -13.41
C PRO A 259 11.51 -0.49 -12.05
N ILE A 260 11.13 -1.19 -10.99
CA ILE A 260 11.71 -1.03 -9.64
C ILE A 260 13.24 -1.13 -9.65
N ARG A 261 13.83 -1.99 -10.51
CA ARG A 261 15.29 -2.11 -10.66
C ARG A 261 15.92 -0.80 -11.13
N LYS A 262 15.36 -0.18 -12.16
CA LYS A 262 15.87 1.08 -12.72
C LYS A 262 15.70 2.25 -11.75
N LEU A 263 14.60 2.27 -11.01
CA LEU A 263 14.33 3.27 -9.96
C LEU A 263 15.37 3.16 -8.83
N TYR A 264 15.61 1.94 -8.35
CA TYR A 264 16.63 1.65 -7.34
C TYR A 264 18.04 2.06 -7.81
N ASP A 265 18.43 1.69 -9.04
CA ASP A 265 19.73 2.05 -9.62
C ASP A 265 19.92 3.56 -9.81
N ALA A 266 18.82 4.30 -10.00
CA ALA A 266 18.82 5.76 -10.07
C ALA A 266 18.90 6.43 -8.68
N GLY A 267 19.00 5.65 -7.60
CA GLY A 267 19.09 6.15 -6.22
C GLY A 267 17.74 6.51 -5.59
N VAL A 268 16.61 6.16 -6.23
CA VAL A 268 15.30 6.36 -5.63
C VAL A 268 15.09 5.34 -4.50
N GLU A 269 14.66 5.80 -3.33
CA GLU A 269 14.28 4.91 -2.24
C GLU A 269 13.02 4.13 -2.61
N VAL A 270 13.09 2.80 -2.56
CA VAL A 270 11.96 1.93 -2.87
C VAL A 270 11.68 0.97 -1.73
N THR A 271 10.43 0.60 -1.53
CA THR A 271 9.99 -0.51 -0.67
C THR A 271 9.17 -1.51 -1.47
N VAL A 272 9.03 -2.73 -0.95
CA VAL A 272 8.24 -3.81 -1.54
C VAL A 272 7.03 -4.06 -0.66
N ASN A 273 5.84 -4.03 -1.25
CA ASN A 273 4.55 -4.03 -0.56
C ASN A 273 3.53 -4.89 -1.32
N THR A 274 2.34 -5.09 -0.74
CA THR A 274 1.35 -6.04 -1.25
C THR A 274 0.23 -5.43 -2.08
N ASP A 275 -0.19 -4.20 -1.79
CA ASP A 275 -1.43 -3.62 -2.31
C ASP A 275 -2.67 -4.42 -1.83
N ASP A 276 -3.32 -5.15 -2.70
CA ASP A 276 -4.56 -5.91 -2.47
C ASP A 276 -4.32 -7.43 -2.49
N VAL A 277 -3.89 -8.01 -1.38
CA VAL A 277 -3.52 -9.43 -1.25
C VAL A 277 -4.60 -10.40 -1.75
N LEU A 278 -5.88 -10.12 -1.48
CA LEU A 278 -6.99 -10.97 -1.93
C LEU A 278 -7.16 -10.94 -3.45
N VAL A 279 -6.78 -9.84 -4.09
CA VAL A 279 -6.87 -9.64 -5.54
C VAL A 279 -5.67 -10.28 -6.23
N PHE A 280 -4.45 -9.99 -5.76
CA PHE A 280 -3.20 -10.36 -6.44
C PHE A 280 -2.57 -11.65 -5.93
N GLY A 281 -2.94 -12.12 -4.75
CA GLY A 281 -2.58 -13.43 -4.22
C GLY A 281 -1.26 -13.51 -3.46
N ASN A 282 -0.42 -12.48 -3.49
CA ASN A 282 0.89 -12.46 -2.84
C ASN A 282 0.90 -11.64 -1.55
N GLY A 283 1.53 -12.19 -0.49
CA GLY A 283 2.00 -11.42 0.65
C GLY A 283 3.39 -10.83 0.39
N VAL A 284 3.90 -10.03 1.33
CA VAL A 284 5.22 -9.38 1.20
C VAL A 284 6.35 -10.39 1.04
N SER A 285 6.25 -11.56 1.68
CA SER A 285 7.25 -12.63 1.55
C SER A 285 7.32 -13.18 0.13
N GLU A 286 6.17 -13.36 -0.52
CA GLU A 286 6.06 -13.80 -1.90
C GLU A 286 6.55 -12.72 -2.87
N GLU A 287 6.28 -11.44 -2.60
CA GLU A 287 6.80 -10.30 -3.39
C GLU A 287 8.32 -10.28 -3.40
N PHE A 288 8.97 -10.38 -2.23
CA PHE A 288 10.42 -10.47 -2.15
C PHE A 288 11.00 -11.68 -2.86
N LEU A 289 10.37 -12.85 -2.69
CA LEU A 289 10.82 -14.09 -3.35
C LEU A 289 10.64 -13.99 -4.86
N GLY A 290 9.53 -13.45 -5.34
CA GLY A 290 9.27 -13.25 -6.77
C GLY A 290 10.32 -12.38 -7.44
N LEU A 291 10.67 -11.25 -6.84
CA LEU A 291 11.73 -10.36 -7.34
C LEU A 291 13.11 -11.03 -7.36
N TYR A 292 13.41 -11.86 -6.34
CA TYR A 292 14.64 -12.64 -6.30
C TYR A 292 14.69 -13.69 -7.41
N GLN A 293 13.64 -14.47 -7.57
CA GLN A 293 13.54 -15.54 -8.57
C GLN A 293 13.52 -15.01 -10.00
N ALA A 294 12.92 -13.84 -10.22
CA ALA A 294 12.94 -13.13 -11.50
C ALA A 294 14.31 -12.49 -11.82
N GLY A 295 15.28 -12.54 -10.89
CA GLY A 295 16.62 -11.96 -11.09
C GLY A 295 16.65 -10.44 -11.10
N VAL A 296 15.61 -9.78 -10.60
CA VAL A 296 15.51 -8.31 -10.53
C VAL A 296 16.52 -7.76 -9.53
N PHE A 297 16.65 -8.44 -8.38
CA PHE A 297 17.59 -8.09 -7.31
C PHE A 297 18.30 -9.34 -6.79
N ASN A 298 19.50 -9.15 -6.26
CA ASN A 298 20.15 -10.18 -5.45
C ASN A 298 19.61 -10.15 -3.99
N ALA A 299 19.97 -11.19 -3.21
CA ALA A 299 19.44 -11.35 -1.86
C ALA A 299 19.88 -10.25 -0.89
N GLU A 300 21.08 -9.71 -1.08
CA GLU A 300 21.64 -8.64 -0.28
C GLU A 300 20.95 -7.29 -0.54
N GLU A 301 20.67 -6.98 -1.80
CA GLU A 301 19.89 -5.79 -2.18
C GLU A 301 18.47 -5.85 -1.62
N LEU A 302 17.81 -7.00 -1.71
CA LEU A 302 16.47 -7.19 -1.15
C LEU A 302 16.45 -7.06 0.39
N ASP A 303 17.51 -7.50 1.09
CA ASP A 303 17.61 -7.27 2.53
C ASP A 303 17.81 -5.79 2.89
N LEU A 304 18.51 -5.01 2.05
CA LEU A 304 18.60 -3.55 2.21
C LEU A 304 17.22 -2.90 2.02
N ILE A 305 16.49 -3.26 0.96
CA ILE A 305 15.13 -2.74 0.72
C ILE A 305 14.19 -3.10 1.88
N ARG A 306 14.25 -4.33 2.39
CA ARG A 306 13.47 -4.77 3.55
C ARG A 306 13.77 -3.95 4.81
N ARG A 307 15.05 -3.69 5.09
CA ARG A 307 15.48 -2.87 6.25
C ARG A 307 15.06 -1.41 6.11
N ALA A 308 15.15 -0.84 4.91
CA ALA A 308 14.68 0.51 4.64
C ALA A 308 13.19 0.66 4.97
N GLY A 309 12.36 -0.29 4.57
CA GLY A 309 10.93 -0.31 4.92
C GLY A 309 10.66 -0.38 6.43
N LEU A 310 11.53 -1.02 7.20
CA LEU A 310 11.46 -1.07 8.66
C LEU A 310 11.96 0.20 9.35
N GLY A 311 12.39 1.22 8.61
CA GLY A 311 12.92 2.47 9.16
C GLY A 311 14.43 2.38 9.53
N GLY A 312 15.15 1.39 8.99
CA GLY A 312 16.61 1.33 9.05
C GLY A 312 17.26 2.40 8.17
N ASP A 313 18.59 2.47 8.19
CA ASP A 313 19.35 3.45 7.42
C ASP A 313 18.94 3.47 5.96
N SER A 314 18.60 4.65 5.46
CA SER A 314 18.23 4.85 4.06
C SER A 314 19.42 4.52 3.14
N LEU A 315 19.12 4.06 1.92
CA LEU A 315 20.10 3.73 0.88
C LEU A 315 21.02 4.92 0.50
N THR A 316 20.65 6.15 0.91
CA THR A 316 21.36 7.39 0.61
C THR A 316 22.69 7.56 1.35
N THR A 317 23.05 6.67 2.28
CA THR A 317 24.31 6.76 3.05
C THR A 317 25.51 6.11 2.32
N LYS A 318 25.38 5.68 1.06
CA LYS A 318 26.41 4.93 0.31
C LYS A 318 26.83 5.55 -1.03
N LEU A 319 26.81 6.88 -1.16
CA LEU A 319 27.47 7.54 -2.31
C LEU A 319 28.52 8.52 -1.83
#